data_cdd8acdbe3380221307a8ab512f5098b
#
_entry.id   cdd8acdbe3380221307a8ab512f5098b
#
_cell.length_a   1.000
_cell.length_b   1.000
_cell.length_c   1.000
_cell.angle_alpha   90.00
_cell.angle_beta   90.00
_cell.angle_gamma   90.00
#
_symmetry.space_group_name_H-M   'P 1'
#
loop_
_entity.id
_entity.type
_entity.pdbx_description
1 polymer ?
#
loop_
_entity_poly.entity_id
_entity_poly.type
_entity_poly.pdbx_seq_one_letter_code
_entity_poly.pdbx_strand_id
1 'polypeptide(L)'
;GLSMIKIIYGAKGTGKTKQLIKLANENAKDAKGLSVFITDNKRCMYDVERNIRFIDVADWNVVGEDSLCGFVKGVAACNSDHEYIYIDGVARITGKPIGELAGIFYMLDKISNENNITITLTCSADLAELPDFVKKYV
;
A
#
# COMPACT_ATOMS: atom_id res chain seq x y z
N GLY A 1 3.61 -19.89 5.50
CA GLY A 1 4.62 -19.28 4.65
C GLY A 1 4.98 -17.87 5.06
N LEU A 2 5.91 -17.27 4.36
CA LEU A 2 6.30 -15.89 4.62
C LEU A 2 5.16 -14.95 4.23
N SER A 3 4.92 -13.93 5.06
CA SER A 3 3.94 -12.90 4.75
C SER A 3 4.40 -12.08 3.55
N MET A 4 3.45 -11.74 2.68
CA MET A 4 3.69 -10.86 1.53
C MET A 4 3.27 -9.40 1.82
N ILE A 5 2.93 -9.10 3.06
CA ILE A 5 2.73 -7.72 3.52
C ILE A 5 4.07 -7.17 4.01
N LYS A 6 4.43 -5.98 3.57
CA LYS A 6 5.67 -5.30 3.96
C LYS A 6 5.35 -3.87 4.39
N ILE A 7 6.05 -3.40 5.42
CA ILE A 7 5.82 -2.08 6.01
C ILE A 7 7.09 -1.25 5.96
N ILE A 8 6.98 -0.04 5.42
CA ILE A 8 8.00 1.01 5.52
C ILE A 8 7.50 1.98 6.60
N TYR A 9 8.17 2.04 7.73
CA TYR A 9 7.76 2.88 8.85
C TYR A 9 8.79 3.98 9.14
N GLY A 10 8.38 4.96 9.89
CA GLY A 10 9.20 6.10 10.30
C GLY A 10 8.34 7.31 10.60
N ALA A 11 8.89 8.27 11.32
CA ALA A 11 8.19 9.52 11.60
C ALA A 11 7.85 10.26 10.30
N LYS A 12 6.86 11.15 10.36
CA LYS A 12 6.49 11.99 9.22
C LYS A 12 7.71 12.78 8.73
N GLY A 13 7.90 12.84 7.42
CA GLY A 13 9.01 13.59 6.81
C GLY A 13 10.34 12.85 6.76
N THR A 14 10.36 11.53 6.98
CA THR A 14 11.60 10.73 6.95
C THR A 14 11.89 10.07 5.60
N GLY A 15 11.14 10.43 4.54
CA GLY A 15 11.40 9.93 3.19
C GLY A 15 10.77 8.58 2.87
N LYS A 16 9.71 8.18 3.56
CA LYS A 16 9.02 6.90 3.32
C LYS A 16 8.42 6.81 1.92
N THR A 17 7.82 7.89 1.44
CA THR A 17 7.26 7.92 0.08
C THR A 17 8.34 7.67 -0.97
N LYS A 18 9.51 8.32 -0.83
CA LYS A 18 10.64 8.09 -1.74
C LYS A 18 11.13 6.66 -1.69
N GLN A 19 11.18 6.06 -0.51
CA GLN A 19 11.57 4.65 -0.35
C GLN A 19 10.59 3.72 -1.05
N LEU A 20 9.29 4.01 -0.92
CA LEU A 20 8.26 3.19 -1.56
C LEU A 20 8.34 3.31 -3.09
N ILE A 21 8.54 4.51 -3.62
CA ILE A 21 8.71 4.74 -5.05
C ILE A 21 9.93 4.00 -5.58
N LYS A 22 11.05 4.10 -4.88
CA LYS A 22 12.28 3.39 -5.26
C LYS A 22 12.06 1.89 -5.32
N LEU A 23 11.42 1.33 -4.29
CA LEU A 23 11.09 -0.09 -4.25
C LEU A 23 10.18 -0.48 -5.42
N ALA A 24 9.13 0.29 -5.67
CA ALA A 24 8.19 0.01 -6.75
C ALA A 24 8.89 0.03 -8.12
N ASN A 25 9.73 1.02 -8.35
CA ASN A 25 10.46 1.14 -9.61
C ASN A 25 11.49 0.01 -9.79
N GLU A 26 12.17 -0.37 -8.73
CA GLU A 26 13.12 -1.49 -8.79
C GLU A 26 12.40 -2.81 -9.07
N ASN A 27 11.30 -3.07 -8.39
CA ASN A 27 10.51 -4.29 -8.62
C ASN A 27 9.91 -4.32 -10.02
N ALA A 28 9.56 -3.17 -10.59
CA ALA A 28 8.95 -3.09 -11.92
C ALA A 28 9.89 -3.57 -13.03
N LYS A 29 11.20 -3.52 -12.81
CA LYS A 29 12.19 -3.99 -13.79
C LYS A 29 12.11 -5.49 -14.05
N ASP A 30 11.79 -6.25 -12.99
CA ASP A 30 11.76 -7.71 -13.04
C ASP A 30 10.35 -8.29 -12.86
N ALA A 31 9.34 -7.44 -12.72
CA ALA A 31 7.98 -7.88 -12.50
C ALA A 31 7.44 -8.63 -13.71
N LYS A 32 6.82 -9.76 -13.46
CA LYS A 32 6.14 -10.56 -14.48
C LYS A 32 4.67 -10.17 -14.58
N GLY A 33 4.12 -9.61 -13.50
CA GLY A 33 2.75 -9.19 -13.42
C GLY A 33 2.60 -7.68 -13.32
N LEU A 34 1.39 -7.24 -13.04
CA LEU A 34 1.02 -5.84 -12.95
C LEU A 34 1.39 -5.25 -11.58
N SER A 35 1.69 -3.96 -11.57
CA SER A 35 1.97 -3.19 -10.36
C SER A 35 1.03 -1.99 -10.27
N VAL A 36 0.51 -1.73 -9.07
CA VAL A 36 -0.38 -0.60 -8.79
C VAL A 36 0.18 0.20 -7.62
N PHE A 37 0.27 1.52 -7.78
CA PHE A 37 0.73 2.45 -6.75
C PHE A 37 -0.43 3.36 -6.36
N ILE A 38 -0.88 3.22 -5.11
CA ILE A 38 -2.06 3.92 -4.58
C ILE A 38 -1.61 4.99 -3.58
N THR A 39 -2.04 6.22 -3.79
CA THR A 39 -1.78 7.34 -2.88
C THR A 39 -2.94 8.33 -2.94
N ASP A 40 -2.88 9.41 -2.17
CA ASP A 40 -3.94 10.40 -2.05
C ASP A 40 -3.63 11.76 -2.70
N ASN A 41 -2.57 11.81 -3.51
CA ASN A 41 -2.18 13.04 -4.21
C ASN A 41 -1.32 12.70 -5.44
N LYS A 42 -0.99 13.72 -6.24
CA LYS A 42 -0.24 13.55 -7.50
C LYS A 42 1.21 14.03 -7.44
N ARG A 43 1.70 14.39 -6.25
CA ARG A 43 3.03 15.02 -6.14
C ARG A 43 4.17 14.15 -6.69
N CYS A 44 4.07 12.84 -6.54
CA CYS A 44 5.12 11.92 -7.00
C CYS A 44 4.75 11.15 -8.28
N MET A 45 3.70 11.56 -8.97
CA MET A 45 3.19 10.82 -10.14
C MET A 45 4.26 10.57 -11.21
N TYR A 46 5.08 11.58 -11.49
CA TYR A 46 6.11 11.47 -12.53
C TYR A 46 7.37 10.73 -12.08
N ASP A 47 7.50 10.44 -10.78
CA ASP A 47 8.62 9.68 -10.24
C ASP A 47 8.39 8.17 -10.31
N VAL A 48 7.16 7.76 -10.59
CA VAL A 48 6.76 6.36 -10.69
C VAL A 48 6.84 5.91 -12.16
N GLU A 49 7.45 4.76 -12.41
CA GLU A 49 7.63 4.23 -13.76
C GLU A 49 6.29 4.04 -14.49
N ARG A 50 6.29 4.20 -15.81
CA ARG A 50 5.07 4.17 -16.62
C ARG A 50 4.36 2.81 -16.62
N ASN A 51 5.09 1.74 -16.44
CA ASN A 51 4.52 0.40 -16.37
C ASN A 51 3.86 0.09 -15.03
N ILE A 52 3.90 1.02 -14.09
CA ILE A 52 3.18 0.94 -12.82
C ILE A 52 1.92 1.80 -12.95
N ARG A 53 0.76 1.22 -12.65
CA ARG A 53 -0.48 1.99 -12.62
C ARG A 53 -0.49 2.90 -11.39
N PHE A 54 -0.33 4.20 -11.59
CA PHE A 54 -0.41 5.20 -10.54
C PHE A 54 -1.88 5.61 -10.34
N ILE A 55 -2.36 5.55 -9.10
CA ILE A 55 -3.74 5.95 -8.77
C ILE A 55 -3.71 6.94 -7.61
N ASP A 56 -4.19 8.15 -7.86
CA ASP A 56 -4.54 9.10 -6.83
C ASP A 56 -6.01 8.84 -6.46
N VAL A 57 -6.23 8.26 -5.28
CA VAL A 57 -7.59 7.88 -4.86
C VAL A 57 -8.51 9.07 -4.62
N ALA A 58 -7.96 10.28 -4.48
CA ALA A 58 -8.78 11.49 -4.40
C ALA A 58 -9.57 11.72 -5.69
N ASP A 59 -9.05 11.30 -6.84
CA ASP A 59 -9.76 11.40 -8.13
C ASP A 59 -11.03 10.52 -8.16
N TRP A 60 -11.09 9.49 -7.30
CA TRP A 60 -12.17 8.51 -7.27
C TRP A 60 -13.02 8.62 -6.02
N ASN A 61 -12.84 9.68 -5.23
CA ASN A 61 -13.54 9.89 -3.96
C ASN A 61 -13.43 8.72 -3.00
N VAL A 62 -12.27 8.06 -2.98
CA VAL A 62 -12.00 6.97 -2.05
C VAL A 62 -11.53 7.60 -0.73
N VAL A 63 -12.43 7.66 0.23
CA VAL A 63 -12.21 8.26 1.55
C VAL A 63 -12.79 7.33 2.61
N GLY A 64 -12.01 7.03 3.64
CA GLY A 64 -12.45 6.18 4.73
C GLY A 64 -12.05 4.72 4.54
N GLU A 65 -12.17 3.97 5.63
CA GLU A 65 -11.71 2.59 5.69
C GLU A 65 -12.46 1.67 4.74
N ASP A 66 -13.79 1.70 4.77
CA ASP A 66 -14.61 0.83 3.93
C ASP A 66 -14.41 1.12 2.45
N SER A 67 -14.27 2.40 2.10
CA SER A 67 -14.04 2.82 0.72
C SER A 67 -12.69 2.31 0.22
N LEU A 68 -11.64 2.44 1.03
CA LEU A 68 -10.32 1.93 0.66
C LEU A 68 -10.32 0.40 0.56
N CYS A 69 -10.95 -0.29 1.49
CA CYS A 69 -11.08 -1.75 1.44
C CYS A 69 -11.75 -2.21 0.15
N GLY A 70 -12.87 -1.60 -0.21
CA GLY A 70 -13.59 -1.93 -1.43
C GLY A 70 -12.77 -1.65 -2.68
N PHE A 71 -12.02 -0.54 -2.68
CA PHE A 71 -11.16 -0.17 -3.79
C PHE A 71 -10.05 -1.20 -4.01
N VAL A 72 -9.34 -1.59 -2.94
CA VAL A 72 -8.26 -2.58 -3.03
C VAL A 72 -8.80 -3.94 -3.46
N LYS A 73 -9.95 -4.36 -2.93
CA LYS A 73 -10.62 -5.58 -3.37
C LYS A 73 -10.93 -5.54 -4.85
N GLY A 74 -11.45 -4.42 -5.35
CA GLY A 74 -11.75 -4.25 -6.77
C GLY A 74 -10.51 -4.30 -7.64
N VAL A 75 -9.42 -3.69 -7.21
CA VAL A 75 -8.14 -3.75 -7.91
C VAL A 75 -7.65 -5.19 -8.01
N ALA A 76 -7.66 -5.92 -6.89
CA ALA A 76 -7.23 -7.33 -6.88
C ALA A 76 -8.13 -8.21 -7.74
N ALA A 77 -9.42 -7.95 -7.74
CA ALA A 77 -10.41 -8.74 -8.46
C ALA A 77 -10.41 -8.50 -9.97
N CYS A 78 -10.05 -7.30 -10.42
CA CYS A 78 -10.21 -6.93 -11.84
C CYS A 78 -9.19 -7.61 -12.76
N ASN A 79 -8.10 -8.12 -12.23
CA ASN A 79 -7.08 -8.78 -13.03
C ASN A 79 -6.25 -9.72 -12.17
N SER A 80 -6.16 -10.98 -12.55
CA SER A 80 -5.39 -12.01 -11.82
C SER A 80 -3.87 -11.86 -11.97
N ASP A 81 -3.40 -10.96 -12.84
CA ASP A 81 -1.98 -10.75 -13.08
C ASP A 81 -1.33 -9.73 -12.16
N HIS A 82 -2.04 -9.18 -11.18
CA HIS A 82 -1.44 -8.28 -10.20
C HIS A 82 -0.39 -8.99 -9.37
N GLU A 83 0.81 -8.41 -9.28
CA GLU A 83 1.95 -8.93 -8.53
C GLU A 83 2.28 -8.05 -7.34
N TYR A 84 2.17 -6.73 -7.49
CA TYR A 84 2.49 -5.74 -6.46
C TYR A 84 1.41 -4.69 -6.30
N ILE A 85 1.06 -4.39 -5.05
CA ILE A 85 0.23 -3.24 -4.68
C ILE A 85 1.00 -2.43 -3.65
N TYR A 86 1.16 -1.13 -3.90
CA TYR A 86 1.83 -0.18 -3.01
C TYR A 86 0.79 0.81 -2.52
N ILE A 87 0.76 1.07 -1.20
CA ILE A 87 -0.18 2.02 -0.60
C ILE A 87 0.58 3.04 0.23
N ASP A 88 0.58 4.29 -0.21
CA ASP A 88 1.18 5.40 0.49
C ASP A 88 0.09 6.27 1.13
N GLY A 89 0.11 6.38 2.45
CA GLY A 89 -0.81 7.23 3.17
C GLY A 89 -2.09 6.56 3.66
N VAL A 90 -2.00 5.31 4.10
CA VAL A 90 -3.18 4.56 4.57
C VAL A 90 -3.95 5.30 5.69
N ALA A 91 -3.25 5.94 6.62
CA ALA A 91 -3.89 6.71 7.69
C ALA A 91 -4.57 7.98 7.16
N ARG A 92 -3.96 8.65 6.19
CA ARG A 92 -4.57 9.84 5.55
C ARG A 92 -5.83 9.46 4.78
N ILE A 93 -5.76 8.41 3.98
CA ILE A 93 -6.90 7.96 3.15
C ILE A 93 -8.07 7.52 4.02
N THR A 94 -7.80 6.80 5.09
CA THR A 94 -8.84 6.29 5.99
C THR A 94 -9.33 7.33 6.99
N GLY A 95 -8.53 8.37 7.27
CA GLY A 95 -8.81 9.33 8.31
C GLY A 95 -8.71 8.77 9.72
N LYS A 96 -8.00 7.65 9.90
CA LYS A 96 -7.85 6.95 11.18
C LYS A 96 -6.38 6.74 11.52
N PRO A 97 -6.03 6.81 12.81
CA PRO A 97 -4.66 6.45 13.22
C PRO A 97 -4.39 4.96 12.98
N ILE A 98 -3.11 4.63 12.81
CA ILE A 98 -2.70 3.26 12.48
C ILE A 98 -3.22 2.22 13.48
N GLY A 99 -3.34 2.59 14.76
CA GLY A 99 -3.82 1.69 15.81
C GLY A 99 -5.26 1.24 15.64
N GLU A 100 -6.05 1.94 14.81
CA GLU A 100 -7.45 1.60 14.57
C GLU A 100 -7.67 0.85 13.24
N LEU A 101 -6.60 0.47 12.57
CA LEU A 101 -6.68 -0.11 11.22
C LEU A 101 -6.48 -1.63 11.18
N ALA A 102 -6.75 -2.34 12.29
CA ALA A 102 -6.61 -3.80 12.34
C ALA A 102 -7.45 -4.49 11.24
N GLY A 103 -8.65 -4.01 10.98
CA GLY A 103 -9.53 -4.57 9.96
C GLY A 103 -8.96 -4.47 8.55
N ILE A 104 -8.35 -3.32 8.22
CA ILE A 104 -7.68 -3.13 6.93
C ILE A 104 -6.50 -4.11 6.78
N PHE A 105 -5.66 -4.22 7.81
CA PHE A 105 -4.51 -5.13 7.75
C PHE A 105 -4.93 -6.58 7.62
N TYR A 106 -6.01 -6.98 8.30
CA TYR A 106 -6.59 -8.31 8.14
C TYR A 106 -7.03 -8.55 6.69
N MET A 107 -7.73 -7.60 6.10
CA MET A 107 -8.22 -7.68 4.72
C MET A 107 -7.05 -7.72 3.73
N LEU A 108 -6.03 -6.87 3.90
CA LEU A 108 -4.87 -6.83 3.03
C LEU A 108 -4.09 -8.14 3.09
N ASP A 109 -3.92 -8.70 4.29
CA ASP A 109 -3.24 -9.98 4.47
C ASP A 109 -3.97 -11.10 3.72
N LYS A 110 -5.30 -11.12 3.82
CA LYS A 110 -6.13 -12.09 3.12
C LYS A 110 -6.00 -11.96 1.60
N ILE A 111 -6.12 -10.75 1.07
CA ILE A 111 -5.96 -10.49 -0.37
C ILE A 111 -4.58 -10.92 -0.85
N SER A 112 -3.55 -10.55 -0.11
CA SER A 112 -2.17 -10.86 -0.43
C SER A 112 -1.95 -12.37 -0.52
N ASN A 113 -2.37 -13.09 0.51
CA ASN A 113 -2.14 -14.54 0.58
C ASN A 113 -2.98 -15.32 -0.44
N GLU A 114 -4.24 -14.95 -0.63
CA GLU A 114 -5.14 -15.66 -1.54
C GLU A 114 -4.84 -15.40 -3.01
N ASN A 115 -4.23 -14.27 -3.33
CA ASN A 115 -3.99 -13.86 -4.72
C ASN A 115 -2.51 -13.77 -5.08
N ASN A 116 -1.63 -14.13 -4.16
CA ASN A 116 -0.18 -14.09 -4.37
C ASN A 116 0.32 -12.68 -4.76
N ILE A 117 -0.18 -11.66 -4.07
CA ILE A 117 0.17 -10.26 -4.31
C ILE A 117 1.02 -9.75 -3.15
N THR A 118 2.18 -9.18 -3.43
CA THR A 118 2.98 -8.48 -2.42
C THR A 118 2.43 -7.08 -2.24
N ILE A 119 2.02 -6.75 -1.00
CA ILE A 119 1.46 -5.43 -0.67
C ILE A 119 2.41 -4.72 0.28
N THR A 120 2.88 -3.54 -0.11
CA THR A 120 3.78 -2.72 0.70
C THR A 120 3.10 -1.40 1.04
N LEU A 121 3.11 -1.04 2.33
CA LEU A 121 2.49 0.19 2.83
C LEU A 121 3.52 1.06 3.53
N THR A 122 3.28 2.38 3.52
CA THR A 122 4.00 3.30 4.39
C THR A 122 3.18 3.57 5.64
N CYS A 123 3.84 3.66 6.79
CA CYS A 123 3.21 3.99 8.08
C CYS A 123 3.99 5.12 8.75
N SER A 124 3.33 6.25 9.02
CA SER A 124 3.94 7.40 9.69
C SER A 124 3.91 7.22 11.22
N ALA A 125 4.77 6.34 11.71
CA ALA A 125 4.92 6.04 13.12
C ALA A 125 6.31 5.44 13.37
N ASP A 126 6.87 5.71 14.54
CA ASP A 126 8.10 5.05 14.98
C ASP A 126 7.81 3.58 15.32
N LEU A 127 8.85 2.76 15.32
CA LEU A 127 8.69 1.33 15.62
C LEU A 127 7.96 1.09 16.94
N ALA A 128 8.29 1.89 17.96
CA ALA A 128 7.66 1.76 19.28
C ALA A 128 6.17 2.07 19.29
N GLU A 129 5.70 2.88 18.33
CA GLU A 129 4.29 3.30 18.22
C GLU A 129 3.45 2.36 17.36
N LEU A 130 4.09 1.48 16.60
CA LEU A 130 3.36 0.55 15.73
C LEU A 130 2.59 -0.46 16.59
N PRO A 131 1.31 -0.70 16.27
CA PRO A 131 0.55 -1.75 16.96
C PRO A 131 1.09 -3.14 16.59
N ASP A 132 0.80 -4.13 17.43
CA ASP A 132 1.30 -5.48 17.23
C ASP A 132 0.87 -6.08 15.90
N PHE A 133 -0.34 -5.78 15.45
CA PHE A 133 -0.83 -6.30 14.17
C PHE A 133 -0.09 -5.71 12.96
N VAL A 134 0.68 -4.64 13.14
CA VAL A 134 1.55 -4.08 12.10
C VAL A 134 2.99 -4.55 12.29
N LYS A 135 3.47 -4.61 13.55
CA LYS A 135 4.85 -5.00 13.87
C LYS A 135 5.24 -6.35 13.29
N LYS A 136 4.31 -7.28 13.19
CA LYS A 136 4.59 -8.62 12.65
C LYS A 136 5.00 -8.60 11.18
N TYR A 137 4.82 -7.48 10.48
CA TYR A 137 5.19 -7.32 9.07
C TYR A 137 6.47 -6.50 8.88
N VAL A 138 7.08 -6.07 9.96
CA VAL A 138 8.33 -5.29 9.94
C VAL A 138 9.54 -6.19 9.94
#